data_a60a7cf405e0235181b1cfe8b88df78b
#
_entry.id   a60a7cf405e0235181b1cfe8b88df78b
#
_cell.length_a   1.000
_cell.length_b   1.000
_cell.length_c   1.000
_cell.angle_alpha   90.00
_cell.angle_beta   90.00
_cell.angle_gamma   90.00
#
_symmetry.space_group_name_H-M   'P 1'
#
loop_
_entity.id
_entity.type
_entity.pdbx_description
1 polymer ?
#
loop_
_entity_poly.entity_id
_entity_poly.type
_entity_poly.pdbx_seq_one_letter_code
_entity_poly.pdbx_strand_id
1 'polypeptide(L)'
;ILLLAIILAGTLFGYKIYQNGGGLTGALATILGEDTEKLQNLEPIQVLIMGESGVDDYKLADTIMVASYNPKTQKASLMSIPRDTYVGRRNRNTATQNYLASYKINTVFRSGTNIPEAIDRINALTGLNLENYVIIDTKALIKLVDAIGGVTFNVPIDMHYTEDTDQNLYIDLKAGEQLIDGAKAEQLLRFRHNNDGSTYPSSYGQQDLGRMRTQREFIIATLKQTLKPQNIFKLKQVIDIMSENVKTNLDFNEIKAYVPYAVKFDADNIKTGMVPGDVEMCNGVSLYIANERKTKALVNELFPSTTSSEDEVTTNTTK
;
A
#
# COMPACT_ATOMS: atom_id res chain seq x y z
N ILE A 1 24.52 23.45 -38.10
CA ILE A 1 23.28 23.92 -37.43
C ILE A 1 22.67 22.80 -36.57
N LEU A 2 22.45 21.59 -37.13
CA LEU A 2 21.85 20.47 -36.36
C LEU A 2 22.70 20.09 -35.13
N LEU A 3 24.03 19.97 -35.27
CA LEU A 3 24.92 19.66 -34.15
C LEU A 3 24.86 20.74 -33.05
N LEU A 4 24.79 22.00 -33.42
CA LEU A 4 24.71 23.13 -32.51
C LEU A 4 23.35 23.12 -31.74
N ALA A 5 22.29 22.76 -32.43
CA ALA A 5 20.95 22.59 -31.79
C ALA A 5 20.94 21.43 -30.79
N ILE A 6 21.58 20.29 -31.09
CA ILE A 6 21.71 19.15 -30.19
C ILE A 6 22.54 19.52 -28.95
N ILE A 7 23.68 20.23 -29.13
CA ILE A 7 24.51 20.68 -28.01
C ILE A 7 23.73 21.66 -27.13
N LEU A 8 23.01 22.62 -27.74
CA LEU A 8 22.19 23.59 -26.99
C LEU A 8 21.05 22.89 -26.22
N ALA A 9 20.33 21.97 -26.87
CA ALA A 9 19.29 21.18 -26.21
C ALA A 9 19.86 20.32 -25.05
N GLY A 10 21.01 19.68 -25.27
CA GLY A 10 21.70 18.90 -24.23
C GLY A 10 22.16 19.75 -23.04
N THR A 11 22.68 20.96 -23.31
CA THR A 11 23.10 21.88 -22.23
C THR A 11 21.91 22.44 -21.45
N LEU A 12 20.80 22.80 -22.13
CA LEU A 12 19.59 23.26 -21.49
C LEU A 12 18.96 22.13 -20.64
N PHE A 13 18.95 20.90 -21.14
CA PHE A 13 18.46 19.73 -20.40
C PHE A 13 19.36 19.45 -19.18
N GLY A 14 20.68 19.46 -19.37
CA GLY A 14 21.64 19.31 -18.27
C GLY A 14 21.53 20.40 -17.22
N TYR A 15 21.28 21.64 -17.63
CA TYR A 15 21.05 22.76 -16.71
C TYR A 15 19.76 22.58 -15.89
N LYS A 16 18.66 22.14 -16.52
CA LYS A 16 17.42 21.79 -15.79
C LYS A 16 17.63 20.65 -14.80
N ILE A 17 18.37 19.60 -15.20
CA ILE A 17 18.74 18.51 -14.28
C ILE A 17 19.48 19.06 -13.06
N TYR A 18 20.45 19.95 -13.29
CA TYR A 18 21.20 20.59 -12.19
C TYR A 18 20.30 21.44 -11.29
N GLN A 19 19.41 22.27 -11.86
CA GLN A 19 18.44 23.05 -11.09
C GLN A 19 17.50 22.18 -10.24
N ASN A 20 17.10 21.04 -10.76
CA ASN A 20 16.22 20.08 -10.06
C ASN A 20 16.97 19.17 -9.06
N GLY A 21 18.15 19.59 -8.59
CA GLY A 21 18.90 18.87 -7.57
C GLY A 21 19.99 17.93 -8.11
N GLY A 22 20.20 17.90 -9.43
CA GLY A 22 21.24 17.12 -10.07
C GLY A 22 21.06 15.60 -10.04
N GLY A 23 21.95 14.88 -10.67
CA GLY A 23 21.96 13.42 -10.67
C GLY A 23 20.66 12.78 -11.17
N LEU A 24 20.36 11.59 -10.67
CA LEU A 24 19.17 10.84 -11.09
C LEU A 24 17.86 11.52 -10.65
N THR A 25 17.83 12.10 -9.47
CA THR A 25 16.67 12.85 -8.96
C THR A 25 16.31 14.03 -9.87
N GLY A 26 17.30 14.84 -10.20
CA GLY A 26 17.09 15.99 -11.10
C GLY A 26 16.73 15.57 -12.53
N ALA A 27 17.30 14.47 -13.02
CA ALA A 27 16.95 13.91 -14.32
C ALA A 27 15.48 13.48 -14.37
N LEU A 28 15.00 12.75 -13.36
CA LEU A 28 13.61 12.32 -13.26
C LEU A 28 12.65 13.50 -13.09
N ALA A 29 12.97 14.45 -12.22
CA ALA A 29 12.19 15.68 -12.06
C ALA A 29 12.04 16.42 -13.40
N THR A 30 13.13 16.53 -14.16
CA THR A 30 13.13 17.19 -15.47
C THR A 30 12.29 16.43 -16.50
N ILE A 31 12.38 15.07 -16.52
CA ILE A 31 11.60 14.21 -17.42
C ILE A 31 10.10 14.27 -17.08
N LEU A 32 9.77 14.32 -15.81
CA LEU A 32 8.38 14.39 -15.32
C LEU A 32 7.79 15.80 -15.37
N GLY A 33 8.61 16.82 -15.65
CA GLY A 33 8.18 18.22 -15.73
C GLY A 33 7.99 18.88 -14.37
N GLU A 34 8.59 18.34 -13.30
CA GLU A 34 8.51 18.91 -11.95
C GLU A 34 9.54 20.04 -11.77
N ASP A 35 9.15 21.06 -11.00
CA ASP A 35 10.03 22.19 -10.69
C ASP A 35 10.68 22.07 -9.30
N THR A 36 11.74 22.84 -9.11
CA THR A 36 12.57 22.80 -7.89
C THR A 36 11.81 23.26 -6.65
N GLU A 37 10.93 24.25 -6.78
CA GLU A 37 10.18 24.81 -5.64
C GLU A 37 9.18 23.77 -5.10
N LYS A 38 8.46 23.11 -6.01
CA LYS A 38 7.53 22.03 -5.65
C LYS A 38 8.25 20.88 -4.96
N LEU A 39 9.43 20.48 -5.49
CA LEU A 39 10.23 19.39 -4.93
C LEU A 39 10.72 19.68 -3.50
N GLN A 40 11.10 20.92 -3.20
CA GLN A 40 11.61 21.31 -1.86
C GLN A 40 10.51 21.35 -0.80
N ASN A 41 9.26 21.58 -1.21
CA ASN A 41 8.11 21.77 -0.32
C ASN A 41 7.25 20.51 -0.14
N LEU A 42 7.73 19.33 -0.58
CA LEU A 42 6.98 18.09 -0.40
C LEU A 42 6.83 17.73 1.07
N GLU A 43 5.59 17.55 1.48
CA GLU A 43 5.24 17.09 2.82
C GLU A 43 5.11 15.54 2.87
N PRO A 44 5.20 14.93 4.06
CA PRO A 44 4.91 13.50 4.21
C PRO A 44 3.48 13.20 3.74
N ILE A 45 3.34 12.07 3.02
CA ILE A 45 2.04 11.61 2.55
C ILE A 45 1.59 10.36 3.31
N GLN A 46 0.30 10.29 3.65
CA GLN A 46 -0.37 9.10 4.16
C GLN A 46 -1.54 8.75 3.24
N VAL A 47 -1.67 7.47 2.92
CA VAL A 47 -2.66 6.99 1.95
C VAL A 47 -3.30 5.69 2.45
N LEU A 48 -4.62 5.64 2.43
CA LEU A 48 -5.37 4.40 2.60
C LEU A 48 -5.41 3.65 1.26
N ILE A 49 -4.83 2.45 1.24
CA ILE A 49 -4.81 1.57 0.07
C ILE A 49 -5.85 0.48 0.28
N MET A 50 -6.74 0.33 -0.71
CA MET A 50 -7.77 -0.69 -0.71
C MET A 50 -7.71 -1.51 -2.01
N GLY A 51 -7.65 -2.83 -1.87
CA GLY A 51 -7.76 -3.77 -2.98
C GLY A 51 -9.18 -4.29 -3.08
N GLU A 52 -9.88 -3.95 -4.17
CA GLU A 52 -11.23 -4.46 -4.46
C GLU A 52 -11.16 -5.85 -5.10
N SER A 53 -11.98 -6.76 -4.59
CA SER A 53 -12.28 -8.03 -5.26
C SER A 53 -13.79 -8.27 -5.30
N GLY A 54 -14.24 -9.09 -6.26
CA GLY A 54 -15.65 -9.40 -6.47
C GLY A 54 -16.14 -9.06 -7.87
N VAL A 55 -17.37 -9.43 -8.17
CA VAL A 55 -18.02 -9.22 -9.48
C VAL A 55 -19.12 -8.18 -9.35
N ASP A 56 -19.22 -7.29 -10.33
CA ASP A 56 -20.26 -6.29 -10.50
C ASP A 56 -20.49 -5.37 -9.27
N ASP A 57 -21.73 -5.30 -8.78
CA ASP A 57 -22.14 -4.39 -7.69
C ASP A 57 -21.74 -4.87 -6.27
N TYR A 58 -21.13 -6.06 -6.15
CA TYR A 58 -20.72 -6.67 -4.89
C TYR A 58 -19.20 -6.73 -4.73
N LYS A 59 -18.56 -5.58 -4.85
CA LYS A 59 -17.13 -5.47 -4.57
C LYS A 59 -16.88 -5.15 -3.09
N LEU A 60 -15.98 -5.89 -2.47
CA LEU A 60 -15.52 -5.66 -1.10
C LEU A 60 -14.03 -5.32 -1.12
N ALA A 61 -13.57 -4.56 -0.12
CA ALA A 61 -12.14 -4.36 0.09
C ALA A 61 -11.57 -5.59 0.82
N ASP A 62 -10.92 -6.46 0.09
CA ASP A 62 -10.25 -7.64 0.66
C ASP A 62 -8.83 -7.36 1.13
N THR A 63 -8.23 -6.28 0.66
CA THR A 63 -6.96 -5.74 1.11
C THR A 63 -7.18 -4.33 1.62
N ILE A 64 -6.76 -4.05 2.86
CA ILE A 64 -6.86 -2.72 3.46
C ILE A 64 -5.52 -2.43 4.15
N MET A 65 -4.85 -1.37 3.72
CA MET A 65 -3.54 -0.98 4.25
C MET A 65 -3.44 0.53 4.37
N VAL A 66 -2.68 0.99 5.34
CA VAL A 66 -2.24 2.39 5.44
C VAL A 66 -0.77 2.45 5.08
N ALA A 67 -0.43 3.25 4.09
CA ALA A 67 0.93 3.54 3.70
C ALA A 67 1.31 4.97 4.06
N SER A 68 2.56 5.19 4.42
CA SER A 68 3.14 6.53 4.56
C SER A 68 4.51 6.60 3.91
N TYR A 69 4.83 7.78 3.41
CA TYR A 69 6.16 8.09 2.90
C TYR A 69 6.54 9.52 3.23
N ASN A 70 7.75 9.71 3.76
CA ASN A 70 8.33 11.02 4.01
C ASN A 70 9.53 11.23 3.08
N PRO A 71 9.43 12.12 2.07
CA PRO A 71 10.48 12.35 1.08
C PRO A 71 11.73 13.01 1.69
N LYS A 72 11.58 13.76 2.80
CA LYS A 72 12.70 14.46 3.46
C LYS A 72 13.57 13.47 4.25
N THR A 73 12.94 12.52 4.96
CA THR A 73 13.65 11.56 5.82
C THR A 73 13.86 10.21 5.16
N GLN A 74 13.30 9.97 3.98
CA GLN A 74 13.32 8.70 3.26
C GLN A 74 12.78 7.52 4.11
N LYS A 75 11.78 7.78 4.94
CA LYS A 75 11.12 6.76 5.75
C LYS A 75 9.75 6.43 5.17
N ALA A 76 9.42 5.15 5.16
CA ALA A 76 8.11 4.67 4.77
C ALA A 76 7.61 3.62 5.75
N SER A 77 6.28 3.51 5.85
CA SER A 77 5.62 2.51 6.67
C SER A 77 4.41 1.94 5.94
N LEU A 78 4.09 0.68 6.24
CA LEU A 78 2.96 -0.02 5.67
C LEU A 78 2.26 -0.85 6.76
N MET A 79 1.03 -0.50 7.10
CA MET A 79 0.21 -1.18 8.11
C MET A 79 -0.99 -1.85 7.47
N SER A 80 -1.13 -3.17 7.66
CA SER A 80 -2.31 -3.92 7.22
C SER A 80 -3.42 -3.85 8.27
N ILE A 81 -4.67 -3.74 7.80
CA ILE A 81 -5.89 -3.82 8.61
C ILE A 81 -6.65 -5.07 8.16
N PRO A 82 -6.90 -6.07 9.04
CA PRO A 82 -7.68 -7.24 8.67
C PRO A 82 -9.08 -6.83 8.18
N ARG A 83 -9.51 -7.40 7.06
CA ARG A 83 -10.77 -7.02 6.40
C ARG A 83 -12.01 -7.25 7.26
N ASP A 84 -11.95 -8.23 8.16
CA ASP A 84 -13.02 -8.57 9.09
C ASP A 84 -12.97 -7.77 10.40
N THR A 85 -12.11 -6.73 10.47
CA THR A 85 -11.98 -5.86 11.64
C THR A 85 -13.31 -5.19 11.95
N TYR A 86 -13.80 -5.41 13.17
CA TYR A 86 -15.01 -4.77 13.66
C TYR A 86 -14.74 -3.29 13.95
N VAL A 87 -15.47 -2.41 13.28
CA VAL A 87 -15.37 -0.94 13.40
C VAL A 87 -16.68 -0.29 13.86
N GLY A 88 -17.63 -1.09 14.37
CA GLY A 88 -18.83 -0.59 15.03
C GLY A 88 -18.56 -0.06 16.44
N ARG A 89 -19.53 0.64 17.00
CA ARG A 89 -19.42 1.09 18.40
C ARG A 89 -19.37 -0.12 19.32
N ARG A 90 -18.39 -0.15 20.22
CA ARG A 90 -18.34 -1.14 21.30
C ARG A 90 -19.16 -0.64 22.47
N ASN A 91 -20.07 -1.48 22.96
CA ASN A 91 -20.74 -1.23 24.21
C ASN A 91 -19.85 -1.78 25.34
N ARG A 92 -19.68 -1.02 26.44
CA ARG A 92 -18.95 -1.49 27.63
C ARG A 92 -19.62 -2.69 28.29
N ASN A 93 -20.94 -2.86 28.10
CA ASN A 93 -21.68 -4.03 28.57
C ASN A 93 -21.69 -5.09 27.45
N THR A 94 -20.75 -6.04 27.51
CA THR A 94 -20.60 -7.13 26.55
C THR A 94 -21.83 -8.04 26.43
N ALA A 95 -22.67 -8.13 27.47
CA ALA A 95 -23.88 -8.94 27.45
C ALA A 95 -24.97 -8.40 26.51
N THR A 96 -24.94 -7.11 26.18
CA THR A 96 -25.90 -6.45 25.29
C THR A 96 -25.28 -6.00 23.96
N GLN A 97 -24.01 -6.32 23.73
CA GLN A 97 -23.33 -5.96 22.49
C GLN A 97 -23.92 -6.74 21.33
N ASN A 98 -24.52 -6.03 20.39
CA ASN A 98 -25.00 -6.61 19.14
C ASN A 98 -23.91 -6.40 18.06
N TYR A 99 -23.10 -7.44 17.84
CA TYR A 99 -22.09 -7.45 16.78
C TYR A 99 -22.75 -7.77 15.45
N LEU A 100 -22.70 -6.83 14.50
CA LEU A 100 -23.24 -7.00 13.17
C LEU A 100 -22.11 -7.16 12.15
N ALA A 101 -22.27 -8.11 11.24
CA ALA A 101 -21.35 -8.32 10.13
C ALA A 101 -21.23 -7.06 9.24
N SER A 102 -22.27 -6.22 9.17
CA SER A 102 -22.27 -4.94 8.45
C SER A 102 -21.26 -3.92 8.98
N TYR A 103 -20.72 -4.13 10.19
CA TYR A 103 -19.64 -3.31 10.76
C TYR A 103 -18.24 -3.93 10.61
N LYS A 104 -18.06 -4.95 9.79
CA LYS A 104 -16.73 -5.31 9.29
C LYS A 104 -16.25 -4.21 8.37
N ILE A 105 -14.99 -3.83 8.47
CA ILE A 105 -14.45 -2.70 7.68
C ILE A 105 -14.61 -2.93 6.18
N ASN A 106 -14.44 -4.15 5.67
CA ASN A 106 -14.66 -4.47 4.26
C ASN A 106 -16.13 -4.28 3.83
N THR A 107 -17.08 -4.53 4.73
CA THR A 107 -18.52 -4.36 4.46
C THR A 107 -18.92 -2.88 4.52
N VAL A 108 -18.30 -2.10 5.43
CA VAL A 108 -18.49 -0.64 5.50
C VAL A 108 -18.05 0.02 4.19
N PHE A 109 -16.93 -0.42 3.63
CA PHE A 109 -16.39 0.09 2.37
C PHE A 109 -17.35 -0.11 1.18
N ARG A 110 -18.02 -1.24 1.07
CA ARG A 110 -18.99 -1.66 0.04
C ARG A 110 -18.90 -0.94 -1.30
N SER A 111 -18.21 -1.54 -2.27
CA SER A 111 -18.14 -1.11 -3.69
C SER A 111 -17.74 0.35 -3.94
N GLY A 112 -16.97 0.94 -3.03
CA GLY A 112 -16.52 2.32 -3.18
C GLY A 112 -17.61 3.37 -3.00
N THR A 113 -18.81 3.02 -2.50
CA THR A 113 -19.90 3.98 -2.28
C THR A 113 -19.79 4.71 -0.95
N ASN A 114 -19.11 4.11 0.05
CA ASN A 114 -18.97 4.65 1.40
C ASN A 114 -17.50 4.91 1.77
N ILE A 115 -16.70 5.42 0.83
CA ILE A 115 -15.28 5.72 1.08
C ILE A 115 -15.09 6.67 2.28
N PRO A 116 -15.83 7.79 2.40
CA PRO A 116 -15.69 8.66 3.56
C PRO A 116 -15.96 7.95 4.89
N GLU A 117 -17.03 7.14 4.97
CA GLU A 117 -17.33 6.39 6.19
C GLU A 117 -16.24 5.36 6.52
N ALA A 118 -15.68 4.68 5.51
CA ALA A 118 -14.59 3.73 5.72
C ALA A 118 -13.33 4.44 6.25
N ILE A 119 -13.00 5.61 5.72
CA ILE A 119 -11.90 6.46 6.21
C ILE A 119 -12.15 6.89 7.66
N ASP A 120 -13.34 7.39 7.98
CA ASP A 120 -13.71 7.81 9.33
C ASP A 120 -13.59 6.66 10.34
N ARG A 121 -14.03 5.45 9.96
CA ARG A 121 -13.92 4.25 10.80
C ARG A 121 -12.47 3.82 11.02
N ILE A 122 -11.64 3.93 9.99
CA ILE A 122 -10.21 3.63 10.10
C ILE A 122 -9.50 4.69 10.95
N ASN A 123 -9.82 5.97 10.76
CA ASN A 123 -9.31 7.05 11.60
C ASN A 123 -9.70 6.85 13.08
N ALA A 124 -10.95 6.49 13.35
CA ALA A 124 -11.40 6.17 14.70
C ALA A 124 -10.69 4.95 15.31
N LEU A 125 -10.37 3.93 14.50
CA LEU A 125 -9.63 2.73 14.93
C LEU A 125 -8.17 3.01 15.23
N THR A 126 -7.52 3.82 14.39
CA THR A 126 -6.06 4.02 14.39
C THR A 126 -5.64 5.29 15.12
N GLY A 127 -6.50 6.29 15.19
CA GLY A 127 -6.15 7.64 15.66
C GLY A 127 -5.39 8.47 14.62
N LEU A 128 -5.29 8.00 13.37
CA LEU A 128 -4.73 8.76 12.26
C LEU A 128 -5.75 9.79 11.73
N ASN A 129 -5.27 10.72 10.91
CA ASN A 129 -6.10 11.64 10.15
C ASN A 129 -5.89 11.39 8.65
N LEU A 130 -6.38 10.23 8.17
CA LEU A 130 -6.31 9.87 6.77
C LEU A 130 -7.35 10.66 5.98
N GLU A 131 -6.92 11.22 4.87
CA GLU A 131 -7.76 11.93 3.91
C GLU A 131 -7.61 11.33 2.50
N ASN A 132 -6.43 10.81 2.21
CA ASN A 132 -6.09 10.28 0.90
C ASN A 132 -6.37 8.78 0.80
N TYR A 133 -6.88 8.36 -0.35
CA TYR A 133 -7.12 6.95 -0.63
C TYR A 133 -6.73 6.54 -2.05
N VAL A 134 -6.47 5.26 -2.21
CA VAL A 134 -6.22 4.58 -3.49
C VAL A 134 -6.98 3.26 -3.48
N ILE A 135 -7.83 3.04 -4.49
CA ILE A 135 -8.57 1.80 -4.67
C ILE A 135 -8.09 1.14 -5.95
N ILE A 136 -7.60 -0.09 -5.84
CA ILE A 136 -7.04 -0.86 -6.94
C ILE A 136 -7.89 -2.11 -7.12
N ASP A 137 -8.42 -2.33 -8.32
CA ASP A 137 -9.05 -3.59 -8.67
C ASP A 137 -8.04 -4.58 -9.27
N THR A 138 -8.47 -5.82 -9.45
CA THR A 138 -7.64 -6.89 -10.00
C THR A 138 -7.09 -6.56 -11.39
N LYS A 139 -7.89 -5.87 -12.24
CA LYS A 139 -7.46 -5.53 -13.61
C LYS A 139 -6.34 -4.48 -13.61
N ALA A 140 -6.46 -3.48 -12.73
CA ALA A 140 -5.41 -2.48 -12.53
C ALA A 140 -4.12 -3.12 -12.00
N LEU A 141 -4.24 -4.03 -11.02
CA LEU A 141 -3.11 -4.77 -10.47
C LEU A 141 -2.35 -5.54 -11.56
N ILE A 142 -3.06 -6.33 -12.40
CA ILE A 142 -2.47 -7.08 -13.50
C ILE A 142 -1.69 -6.15 -14.43
N LYS A 143 -2.31 -5.05 -14.88
CA LYS A 143 -1.67 -4.08 -15.77
C LYS A 143 -0.41 -3.45 -15.15
N LEU A 144 -0.45 -3.11 -13.85
CA LEU A 144 0.68 -2.50 -13.16
C LEU A 144 1.86 -3.48 -13.05
N VAL A 145 1.61 -4.73 -12.69
CA VAL A 145 2.66 -5.75 -12.58
C VAL A 145 3.28 -6.04 -13.95
N ASP A 146 2.46 -6.16 -15.00
CA ASP A 146 2.96 -6.41 -16.37
C ASP A 146 3.76 -5.22 -16.91
N ALA A 147 3.35 -3.99 -16.63
CA ALA A 147 4.05 -2.78 -17.06
C ALA A 147 5.49 -2.71 -16.55
N ILE A 148 5.75 -3.16 -15.32
CA ILE A 148 7.10 -3.21 -14.77
C ILE A 148 7.89 -4.45 -15.20
N GLY A 149 7.27 -5.38 -15.93
CA GLY A 149 7.89 -6.61 -16.42
C GLY A 149 7.85 -7.77 -15.43
N GLY A 150 6.86 -7.78 -14.54
CA GLY A 150 6.72 -8.77 -13.49
C GLY A 150 7.59 -8.48 -12.26
N VAL A 151 7.40 -9.26 -11.21
CA VAL A 151 8.09 -9.15 -9.91
C VAL A 151 8.72 -10.48 -9.56
N THR A 152 10.03 -10.52 -9.31
CA THR A 152 10.68 -11.69 -8.73
C THR A 152 10.24 -11.80 -7.27
N PHE A 153 9.60 -12.91 -6.91
CA PHE A 153 9.03 -13.13 -5.59
C PHE A 153 9.20 -14.57 -5.13
N ASN A 154 9.48 -14.76 -3.86
CA ASN A 154 9.56 -16.08 -3.25
C ASN A 154 8.18 -16.51 -2.75
N VAL A 155 7.48 -17.34 -3.54
CA VAL A 155 6.17 -17.89 -3.18
C VAL A 155 6.32 -18.78 -1.95
N PRO A 156 5.59 -18.52 -0.85
CA PRO A 156 5.87 -19.13 0.45
C PRO A 156 5.53 -20.63 0.54
N ILE A 157 4.56 -21.08 -0.23
CA ILE A 157 4.10 -22.48 -0.28
C ILE A 157 3.58 -22.83 -1.67
N ASP A 158 3.40 -24.11 -1.97
CA ASP A 158 2.62 -24.54 -3.12
C ASP A 158 1.15 -24.10 -2.96
N MET A 159 0.61 -23.47 -4.00
CA MET A 159 -0.75 -22.93 -4.02
C MET A 159 -1.53 -23.59 -5.15
N HIS A 160 -2.57 -24.34 -4.81
CA HIS A 160 -3.44 -25.01 -5.77
C HIS A 160 -4.91 -24.88 -5.34
N TYR A 161 -5.67 -24.05 -6.04
CA TYR A 161 -7.07 -23.79 -5.75
C TYR A 161 -7.89 -23.66 -7.04
N THR A 162 -8.92 -24.49 -7.18
CA THR A 162 -9.71 -24.59 -8.41
C THR A 162 -11.22 -24.67 -8.15
N GLU A 163 -11.65 -24.43 -6.90
CA GLU A 163 -13.03 -24.68 -6.46
C GLU A 163 -13.95 -23.44 -6.57
N ASP A 164 -13.39 -22.25 -6.88
CA ASP A 164 -14.20 -21.05 -7.01
C ASP A 164 -14.68 -20.86 -8.46
N THR A 165 -15.79 -21.53 -8.78
CA THR A 165 -16.42 -21.41 -10.10
C THR A 165 -17.12 -20.09 -10.30
N ASP A 166 -17.59 -19.43 -9.24
CA ASP A 166 -18.38 -18.19 -9.32
C ASP A 166 -17.50 -16.98 -9.67
N GLN A 167 -16.23 -16.98 -9.21
CA GLN A 167 -15.27 -15.90 -9.49
C GLN A 167 -14.24 -16.29 -10.58
N ASN A 168 -14.38 -17.48 -11.18
CA ASN A 168 -13.43 -18.01 -12.15
C ASN A 168 -11.96 -17.93 -11.66
N LEU A 169 -11.76 -18.22 -10.36
CA LEU A 169 -10.44 -18.19 -9.74
C LEU A 169 -9.74 -19.53 -9.89
N TYR A 170 -8.66 -19.52 -10.63
CA TYR A 170 -7.75 -20.65 -10.76
C TYR A 170 -6.38 -20.26 -10.23
N ILE A 171 -5.85 -21.03 -9.25
CA ILE A 171 -4.53 -20.79 -8.66
C ILE A 171 -3.70 -22.04 -8.85
N ASP A 172 -2.53 -21.89 -9.46
CA ASP A 172 -1.51 -22.94 -9.57
C ASP A 172 -0.12 -22.31 -9.56
N LEU A 173 0.45 -22.14 -8.36
CA LEU A 173 1.77 -21.57 -8.14
C LEU A 173 2.60 -22.52 -7.31
N LYS A 174 3.84 -22.76 -7.73
CA LYS A 174 4.81 -23.52 -6.96
C LYS A 174 5.52 -22.63 -5.93
N ALA A 175 5.88 -23.22 -4.80
CA ALA A 175 6.73 -22.56 -3.82
C ALA A 175 8.11 -22.23 -4.40
N GLY A 176 8.74 -21.18 -3.88
CA GLY A 176 10.08 -20.77 -4.25
C GLY A 176 10.13 -19.49 -5.08
N GLU A 177 11.34 -19.06 -5.39
CA GLU A 177 11.58 -17.84 -6.14
C GLU A 177 11.20 -18.01 -7.61
N GLN A 178 10.35 -17.14 -8.11
CA GLN A 178 9.91 -17.12 -9.50
C GLN A 178 9.49 -15.73 -9.94
N LEU A 179 9.40 -15.52 -11.26
CA LEU A 179 8.83 -14.31 -11.84
C LEU A 179 7.31 -14.38 -11.78
N ILE A 180 6.71 -13.43 -11.10
CA ILE A 180 5.27 -13.23 -10.96
C ILE A 180 4.86 -12.13 -11.95
N ASP A 181 4.18 -12.49 -13.02
CA ASP A 181 3.49 -11.58 -13.93
C ASP A 181 2.14 -11.14 -13.37
N GLY A 182 1.37 -10.35 -14.10
CA GLY A 182 0.07 -9.85 -13.63
C GLY A 182 -0.93 -10.96 -13.31
N ALA A 183 -1.01 -12.02 -14.14
CA ALA A 183 -1.92 -13.15 -13.92
C ALA A 183 -1.53 -13.96 -12.69
N LYS A 184 -0.24 -14.21 -12.49
CA LYS A 184 0.27 -14.88 -11.28
C LYS A 184 0.13 -14.00 -10.04
N ALA A 185 0.23 -12.67 -10.18
CA ALA A 185 0.01 -11.75 -9.06
C ALA A 185 -1.43 -11.82 -8.54
N GLU A 186 -2.42 -11.93 -9.43
CA GLU A 186 -3.81 -12.18 -9.02
C GLU A 186 -3.93 -13.48 -8.22
N GLN A 187 -3.39 -14.58 -8.73
CA GLN A 187 -3.39 -15.87 -8.05
C GLN A 187 -2.76 -15.78 -6.65
N LEU A 188 -1.54 -15.24 -6.57
CA LEU A 188 -0.76 -15.09 -5.35
C LEU A 188 -1.50 -14.28 -4.27
N LEU A 189 -2.10 -13.15 -4.65
CA LEU A 189 -2.71 -12.20 -3.72
C LEU A 189 -4.13 -12.58 -3.30
N ARG A 190 -4.77 -13.52 -4.03
CA ARG A 190 -6.10 -14.07 -3.70
C ARG A 190 -6.04 -15.39 -2.94
N PHE A 191 -4.89 -16.07 -2.93
CA PHE A 191 -4.74 -17.38 -2.29
C PHE A 191 -4.99 -17.31 -0.77
N ARG A 192 -5.75 -18.27 -0.24
CA ARG A 192 -6.03 -18.45 1.20
C ARG A 192 -5.74 -19.86 1.68
N HIS A 193 -6.15 -20.87 0.91
CA HIS A 193 -5.96 -22.30 1.17
C HIS A 193 -6.00 -23.10 -0.14
N ASN A 194 -5.45 -24.28 -0.11
CA ASN A 194 -5.54 -25.28 -1.17
C ASN A 194 -6.90 -25.97 -1.17
N ASN A 195 -7.21 -26.74 -2.22
CA ASN A 195 -8.44 -27.54 -2.31
C ASN A 195 -8.58 -28.55 -1.14
N ASP A 196 -7.48 -29.07 -0.63
CA ASP A 196 -7.45 -29.99 0.52
C ASP A 196 -7.56 -29.27 1.89
N GLY A 197 -7.74 -27.94 1.90
CA GLY A 197 -7.81 -27.11 3.09
C GLY A 197 -6.46 -26.75 3.70
N SER A 198 -5.35 -27.27 3.19
CA SER A 198 -4.01 -26.85 3.64
C SER A 198 -3.76 -25.38 3.30
N THR A 199 -2.98 -24.70 4.15
CA THR A 199 -2.74 -23.25 4.04
C THR A 199 -1.34 -22.92 4.51
N TYR A 200 -1.02 -21.63 4.59
CA TYR A 200 0.26 -21.16 5.09
C TYR A 200 0.61 -21.76 6.46
N PRO A 201 1.91 -22.01 6.75
CA PRO A 201 2.33 -22.47 8.07
C PRO A 201 1.91 -21.49 9.17
N SER A 202 1.66 -21.98 10.38
CA SER A 202 1.24 -21.15 11.52
C SER A 202 2.24 -20.02 11.84
N SER A 203 3.53 -20.25 11.62
CA SER A 203 4.60 -19.24 11.78
C SER A 203 4.54 -18.13 10.71
N TYR A 204 3.91 -18.38 9.57
CA TYR A 204 3.71 -17.39 8.51
C TYR A 204 2.40 -16.63 8.70
N GLY A 205 1.41 -17.24 9.37
CA GLY A 205 0.03 -16.81 9.49
C GLY A 205 -0.88 -17.66 8.61
N GLN A 206 -1.89 -18.28 9.22
CA GLN A 206 -2.79 -19.19 8.49
C GLN A 206 -3.88 -18.43 7.73
N GLN A 207 -4.35 -18.99 6.63
CA GLN A 207 -5.48 -18.48 5.83
C GLN A 207 -5.35 -16.98 5.53
N ASP A 208 -6.30 -16.18 6.00
CA ASP A 208 -6.38 -14.75 5.71
C ASP A 208 -5.18 -13.94 6.25
N LEU A 209 -4.64 -14.31 7.40
CA LEU A 209 -3.45 -13.65 7.97
C LEU A 209 -2.20 -13.91 7.11
N GLY A 210 -2.05 -15.14 6.59
CA GLY A 210 -0.97 -15.48 5.65
C GLY A 210 -1.12 -14.73 4.32
N ARG A 211 -2.34 -14.64 3.79
CA ARG A 211 -2.63 -13.82 2.60
C ARG A 211 -2.24 -12.36 2.80
N MET A 212 -2.62 -11.76 3.91
CA MET A 212 -2.27 -10.37 4.23
C MET A 212 -0.76 -10.14 4.33
N ARG A 213 -0.03 -11.11 4.88
CA ARG A 213 1.43 -11.08 4.90
C ARG A 213 2.01 -11.14 3.49
N THR A 214 1.56 -12.09 2.67
CA THR A 214 1.97 -12.22 1.26
C THR A 214 1.68 -10.95 0.47
N GLN A 215 0.50 -10.36 0.64
CA GLN A 215 0.14 -9.09 0.00
C GLN A 215 1.11 -7.97 0.37
N ARG A 216 1.44 -7.83 1.63
CA ARG A 216 2.38 -6.81 2.14
C ARG A 216 3.79 -7.01 1.59
N GLU A 217 4.29 -8.25 1.63
CA GLU A 217 5.61 -8.61 1.10
C GLU A 217 5.68 -8.42 -0.43
N PHE A 218 4.61 -8.74 -1.16
CA PHE A 218 4.53 -8.56 -2.61
C PHE A 218 4.48 -7.08 -3.00
N ILE A 219 3.78 -6.22 -2.26
CA ILE A 219 3.78 -4.76 -2.48
C ILE A 219 5.20 -4.21 -2.33
N ILE A 220 5.94 -4.64 -1.31
CA ILE A 220 7.34 -4.23 -1.11
C ILE A 220 8.23 -4.71 -2.25
N ALA A 221 8.08 -5.97 -2.68
CA ALA A 221 8.82 -6.52 -3.82
C ALA A 221 8.49 -5.77 -5.13
N THR A 222 7.22 -5.41 -5.33
CA THR A 222 6.76 -4.62 -6.48
C THR A 222 7.40 -3.23 -6.47
N LEU A 223 7.43 -2.57 -5.31
CA LEU A 223 8.11 -1.28 -5.16
C LEU A 223 9.60 -1.39 -5.46
N LYS A 224 10.30 -2.39 -4.90
CA LYS A 224 11.71 -2.66 -5.21
C LYS A 224 11.94 -2.87 -6.70
N GLN A 225 11.09 -3.66 -7.36
CA GLN A 225 11.17 -3.90 -8.79
C GLN A 225 10.97 -2.62 -9.60
N THR A 226 9.97 -1.81 -9.22
CA THR A 226 9.64 -0.54 -9.89
C THR A 226 10.80 0.46 -9.81
N LEU A 227 11.47 0.53 -8.66
CA LEU A 227 12.57 1.48 -8.41
C LEU A 227 13.93 1.01 -8.94
N LYS A 228 14.05 -0.18 -9.52
CA LYS A 228 15.29 -0.61 -10.18
C LYS A 228 15.68 0.33 -11.32
N PRO A 229 16.97 0.64 -11.50
CA PRO A 229 17.43 1.58 -12.53
C PRO A 229 16.88 1.30 -13.93
N GLN A 230 16.77 0.01 -14.31
CA GLN A 230 16.23 -0.39 -15.61
C GLN A 230 14.73 -0.11 -15.78
N ASN A 231 13.99 0.04 -14.70
CA ASN A 231 12.54 0.28 -14.71
C ASN A 231 12.16 1.75 -14.51
N ILE A 232 13.10 2.61 -14.17
CA ILE A 232 12.86 4.04 -13.94
C ILE A 232 12.16 4.71 -15.12
N PHE A 233 12.54 4.34 -16.35
CA PHE A 233 11.90 4.88 -17.56
C PHE A 233 10.46 4.40 -17.76
N LYS A 234 10.03 3.35 -17.05
CA LYS A 234 8.66 2.85 -17.04
C LYS A 234 7.77 3.59 -16.04
N LEU A 235 8.34 4.39 -15.12
CA LEU A 235 7.58 5.10 -14.08
C LEU A 235 6.47 5.99 -14.66
N LYS A 236 6.73 6.66 -15.79
CA LYS A 236 5.69 7.42 -16.48
C LYS A 236 4.52 6.50 -16.89
N GLN A 237 4.81 5.37 -17.51
CA GLN A 237 3.79 4.39 -17.91
C GLN A 237 3.02 3.86 -16.69
N VAL A 238 3.68 3.58 -15.57
CA VAL A 238 3.04 3.14 -14.32
C VAL A 238 2.07 4.22 -13.82
N ILE A 239 2.49 5.49 -13.82
CA ILE A 239 1.63 6.62 -13.40
C ILE A 239 0.43 6.75 -14.35
N ASP A 240 0.64 6.64 -15.66
CA ASP A 240 -0.44 6.72 -16.66
C ASP A 240 -1.47 5.57 -16.43
N ILE A 241 -1.00 4.33 -16.22
CA ILE A 241 -1.87 3.19 -15.89
C ILE A 241 -2.64 3.43 -14.59
N MET A 242 -1.97 3.96 -13.55
CA MET A 242 -2.64 4.29 -12.30
C MET A 242 -3.72 5.35 -12.51
N SER A 243 -3.43 6.42 -13.25
CA SER A 243 -4.39 7.50 -13.49
C SER A 243 -5.65 7.04 -14.24
N GLU A 244 -5.54 6.01 -15.08
CA GLU A 244 -6.62 5.48 -15.89
C GLU A 244 -7.42 4.36 -15.22
N ASN A 245 -6.81 3.60 -14.31
CA ASN A 245 -7.37 2.35 -13.80
C ASN A 245 -7.54 2.31 -12.27
N VAL A 246 -7.16 3.36 -11.55
CA VAL A 246 -7.20 3.41 -10.09
C VAL A 246 -8.16 4.52 -9.65
N LYS A 247 -9.03 4.22 -8.68
CA LYS A 247 -9.90 5.25 -8.07
C LYS A 247 -9.15 5.89 -6.91
N THR A 248 -9.02 7.21 -6.93
CA THR A 248 -8.32 7.96 -5.89
C THR A 248 -8.80 9.41 -5.83
N ASN A 249 -8.60 10.07 -4.71
CA ASN A 249 -8.71 11.52 -4.58
C ASN A 249 -7.35 12.23 -4.68
N LEU A 250 -6.27 11.49 -4.86
CA LEU A 250 -4.94 12.07 -5.06
C LEU A 250 -4.82 12.73 -6.43
N ASP A 251 -4.22 13.91 -6.48
CA ASP A 251 -3.80 14.51 -7.75
C ASP A 251 -2.52 13.83 -8.26
N PHE A 252 -2.62 13.17 -9.39
CA PHE A 252 -1.47 12.51 -10.02
C PHE A 252 -0.35 13.49 -10.39
N ASN A 253 -0.64 14.77 -10.60
CA ASN A 253 0.38 15.79 -10.81
C ASN A 253 1.15 16.09 -9.51
N GLU A 254 0.51 15.96 -8.36
CA GLU A 254 1.19 16.06 -7.07
C GLU A 254 2.02 14.82 -6.78
N ILE A 255 1.49 13.61 -7.07
CA ILE A 255 2.21 12.34 -6.87
C ILE A 255 3.50 12.29 -7.69
N LYS A 256 3.50 12.79 -8.94
CA LYS A 256 4.70 12.83 -9.78
C LYS A 256 5.89 13.50 -9.09
N ALA A 257 5.63 14.48 -8.24
CA ALA A 257 6.68 15.19 -7.51
C ALA A 257 7.42 14.30 -6.48
N TYR A 258 6.78 13.23 -5.99
CA TYR A 258 7.43 12.28 -5.06
C TYR A 258 8.37 11.30 -5.76
N VAL A 259 8.17 11.02 -7.06
CA VAL A 259 8.94 10.01 -7.82
C VAL A 259 10.44 10.28 -7.79
N PRO A 260 10.95 11.50 -8.01
CA PRO A 260 12.38 11.80 -7.94
C PRO A 260 13.04 11.47 -6.60
N TYR A 261 12.26 11.52 -5.51
CA TYR A 261 12.74 11.14 -4.17
C TYR A 261 12.63 9.64 -3.93
N ALA A 262 11.56 9.02 -4.43
CA ALA A 262 11.33 7.59 -4.27
C ALA A 262 12.45 6.71 -4.85
N VAL A 263 13.14 7.16 -5.89
CA VAL A 263 14.26 6.42 -6.49
C VAL A 263 15.51 6.35 -5.60
N LYS A 264 15.60 7.19 -4.57
CA LYS A 264 16.64 7.13 -3.54
C LYS A 264 16.23 6.27 -2.36
N PHE A 265 14.95 5.90 -2.31
CA PHE A 265 14.40 5.17 -1.19
C PHE A 265 14.83 3.72 -1.23
N ASP A 266 15.33 3.25 -0.10
CA ASP A 266 15.63 1.83 0.11
C ASP A 266 14.41 1.11 0.69
N ALA A 267 13.75 0.33 -0.16
CA ALA A 267 12.54 -0.41 0.21
C ALA A 267 12.79 -1.52 1.25
N ASP A 268 14.04 -1.87 1.57
CA ASP A 268 14.37 -2.76 2.69
C ASP A 268 14.13 -2.09 4.04
N ASN A 269 14.09 -0.75 4.07
CA ASN A 269 13.85 0.03 5.29
C ASN A 269 12.37 0.36 5.54
N ILE A 270 11.42 -0.24 4.79
CA ILE A 270 9.98 -0.08 5.06
C ILE A 270 9.64 -0.73 6.38
N LYS A 271 9.12 0.05 7.34
CA LYS A 271 8.53 -0.51 8.54
C LYS A 271 7.16 -1.10 8.23
N THR A 272 6.90 -2.31 8.69
CA THR A 272 5.62 -2.98 8.44
C THR A 272 4.96 -3.44 9.72
N GLY A 273 3.64 -3.47 9.71
CA GLY A 273 2.84 -3.99 10.81
C GLY A 273 1.46 -4.44 10.37
N MET A 274 0.75 -5.05 11.29
CA MET A 274 -0.66 -5.39 11.15
C MET A 274 -1.37 -4.98 12.43
N VAL A 275 -2.56 -4.37 12.30
CA VAL A 275 -3.40 -4.02 13.45
C VAL A 275 -3.53 -5.25 14.36
N PRO A 276 -3.06 -5.17 15.63
CA PRO A 276 -3.09 -6.31 16.55
C PRO A 276 -4.51 -6.59 17.06
N GLY A 277 -4.89 -7.85 17.14
CA GLY A 277 -6.20 -8.28 17.61
C GLY A 277 -6.35 -9.77 17.49
N ASP A 278 -7.56 -10.25 17.76
CA ASP A 278 -7.90 -11.67 17.75
C ASP A 278 -9.19 -11.92 16.96
N VAL A 279 -9.31 -13.12 16.39
CA VAL A 279 -10.55 -13.57 15.75
C VAL A 279 -11.49 -14.08 16.83
N GLU A 280 -12.69 -13.51 16.89
CA GLU A 280 -13.73 -13.88 17.83
C GLU A 280 -15.03 -14.23 17.11
N MET A 281 -15.75 -15.23 17.64
CA MET A 281 -17.10 -15.56 17.22
C MET A 281 -18.10 -14.78 18.07
N CYS A 282 -18.70 -13.75 17.47
CA CYS A 282 -19.65 -12.88 18.15
C CYS A 282 -21.05 -13.04 17.54
N ASN A 283 -22.00 -13.63 18.29
CA ASN A 283 -23.38 -13.89 17.82
C ASN A 283 -23.41 -14.66 16.46
N GLY A 284 -22.56 -15.66 16.32
CA GLY A 284 -22.47 -16.47 15.08
C GLY A 284 -21.73 -15.79 13.93
N VAL A 285 -21.17 -14.59 14.14
CA VAL A 285 -20.38 -13.87 13.14
C VAL A 285 -18.90 -13.93 13.55
N SER A 286 -18.04 -14.38 12.64
CA SER A 286 -16.58 -14.30 12.81
C SER A 286 -16.11 -12.88 12.58
N LEU A 287 -15.49 -12.25 13.58
CA LEU A 287 -15.01 -10.88 13.57
C LEU A 287 -13.55 -10.84 13.99
N TYR A 288 -12.80 -9.88 13.47
CA TYR A 288 -11.48 -9.53 14.00
C TYR A 288 -11.63 -8.36 14.99
N ILE A 289 -11.32 -8.61 16.25
CA ILE A 289 -11.45 -7.63 17.32
C ILE A 289 -10.09 -7.01 17.59
N ALA A 290 -9.88 -5.79 17.13
CA ALA A 290 -8.62 -5.07 17.31
C ALA A 290 -8.36 -4.75 18.79
N ASN A 291 -7.11 -4.88 19.22
CA ASN A 291 -6.66 -4.46 20.55
C ASN A 291 -6.28 -2.97 20.51
N GLU A 292 -7.12 -2.12 21.07
CA GLU A 292 -6.99 -0.65 21.00
C GLU A 292 -5.63 -0.15 21.51
N ARG A 293 -5.16 -0.65 22.67
CA ARG A 293 -3.88 -0.22 23.25
C ARG A 293 -2.70 -0.61 22.37
N LYS A 294 -2.67 -1.86 21.89
CA LYS A 294 -1.60 -2.34 21.00
C LYS A 294 -1.65 -1.66 19.63
N THR A 295 -2.86 -1.39 19.13
CA THR A 295 -3.05 -0.65 17.86
C THR A 295 -2.47 0.75 17.96
N LYS A 296 -2.77 1.48 19.04
CA LYS A 296 -2.21 2.82 19.28
C LYS A 296 -0.68 2.79 19.40
N ALA A 297 -0.11 1.80 20.07
CA ALA A 297 1.34 1.64 20.16
C ALA A 297 1.97 1.39 18.79
N LEU A 298 1.39 0.50 17.98
CA LEU A 298 1.83 0.22 16.61
C LEU A 298 1.74 1.46 15.71
N VAL A 299 0.64 2.21 15.79
CA VAL A 299 0.48 3.45 15.01
C VAL A 299 1.55 4.47 15.37
N ASN A 300 1.83 4.69 16.65
CA ASN A 300 2.90 5.59 17.08
C ASN A 300 4.30 5.16 16.60
N GLU A 301 4.55 3.85 16.50
CA GLU A 301 5.79 3.30 15.97
C GLU A 301 5.93 3.50 14.46
N LEU A 302 4.85 3.22 13.70
CA LEU A 302 4.86 3.24 12.23
C LEU A 302 4.65 4.64 11.65
N PHE A 303 3.85 5.48 12.32
CA PHE A 303 3.42 6.81 11.87
C PHE A 303 3.68 7.88 12.94
N PRO A 304 4.96 8.08 13.35
CA PRO A 304 5.28 9.06 14.38
C PRO A 304 4.83 10.46 13.94
N SER A 305 4.18 11.20 14.85
CA SER A 305 3.78 12.60 14.61
C SER A 305 5.03 13.45 14.37
N THR A 306 5.01 14.31 13.37
CA THR A 306 6.13 15.22 13.04
C THR A 306 6.33 16.34 14.06
N THR A 307 5.51 16.42 15.11
CA THR A 307 5.48 17.49 16.12
C THR A 307 6.39 17.27 17.35
N SER A 308 7.19 16.19 17.40
CA SER A 308 7.99 15.86 18.61
C SER A 308 9.51 16.07 18.48
N SER A 309 9.99 17.00 17.65
CA SER A 309 11.44 17.24 17.49
C SER A 309 11.94 18.62 17.94
N GLU A 310 11.13 19.43 18.64
CA GLU A 310 11.61 20.75 19.14
C GLU A 310 11.71 20.90 20.66
N ASP A 311 11.32 19.90 21.48
CA ASP A 311 11.29 20.05 22.95
C ASP A 311 12.40 19.29 23.72
N GLU A 312 13.44 18.76 23.07
CA GLU A 312 14.56 18.08 23.78
C GLU A 312 15.89 18.84 23.80
N VAL A 313 15.90 20.13 23.56
CA VAL A 313 17.11 20.93 23.78
C VAL A 313 16.77 22.18 24.60
N THR A 314 16.55 22.01 25.92
CA THR A 314 16.86 23.02 26.92
C THR A 314 16.52 22.51 28.33
N THR A 315 17.41 21.73 28.94
CA THR A 315 17.65 21.76 30.39
C THR A 315 18.93 20.97 30.72
N ASN A 316 20.07 21.60 30.57
CA ASN A 316 21.24 21.32 31.41
C ASN A 316 22.27 22.42 31.19
N THR A 317 22.09 23.54 31.85
CA THR A 317 23.20 24.36 32.37
C THR A 317 22.65 25.23 33.49
N THR A 318 22.88 24.85 34.70
CA THR A 318 23.40 25.71 35.80
C THR A 318 23.25 25.03 37.16
N LYS A 319 24.30 24.69 37.69
CA LYS A 319 24.98 24.78 38.98
C LYS A 319 25.59 23.49 39.44
#